data_eec5441d1400d98dbf936df06d33a8f0
#
_entry.id   eec5441d1400d98dbf936df06d33a8f0
#
_cell.length_a   1.000
_cell.length_b   1.000
_cell.length_c   1.000
_cell.angle_alpha   90.00
_cell.angle_beta   90.00
_cell.angle_gamma   90.00
#
_symmetry.space_group_name_H-M   'P 1'
#
loop_
_entity.id
_entity.type
_entity.pdbx_description
1 polymer ?
#
loop_
_entity_poly.entity_id
_entity_poly.type
_entity_poly.pdbx_seq_one_letter_code
_entity_poly.pdbx_strand_id
1 'polypeptide(L)'
;MTYDLLDTFKKYFEEDKVIIDTYELADGYYYVFDEQNNFEKMQVIKGQADNYELEKYIKIRDFYSKYIASNKALDTSYTEEINSHKYTMLKKICSNNIYTLFFKNKSLLGICSKDAEKDAVPIDVFKKGIEKYYESLLKLGTTAKEKILIEEKYTEEEIKTNKEKILKAFDEVYKDLEKEEMPKETWIKIFLNQNTEEYKRVSKIYIKTKLFNTNDSNIKIGEKTYGSNNYNYGLNSKKPYLELKSTPFKVGSFIDDTNIEIMNKMYIWLYNNAAGKDMLKLPTDWSFNGIPKEEQEIKDKNTFIIKVAGNNGNARIDDYRYISKYNTKIREFTCKNYLEKEQKKTFRTENIYGLRWYTNNIWIAENEECTRNYIKDAYTDYDQRISKSMLSNWKKEILKEYKDIFLELFEEENPKNFINKLDQIAIEIIEKMYVENLSQKKKYLNNPRKAFNLWIAYKEYFNKEGVDEGMKINNLQSQCEEIIEQKGKIETDEQYYFLAGQVAYYLLNQSKAEKLTQDVTEPFIKANTVKKLKEEIEFLYTKYNYNIYLNHPKFNNILSQILLQEPEEKIKDNKKTILAGILANNLFYSKQEKIDNGGNEDGKDE
;
A
#
# COMPACT_ATOMS: atom_id res chain seq x y z
N MET A 1 17.45 -2.30 10.93
CA MET A 1 16.40 -2.28 9.90
C MET A 1 16.95 -2.66 8.53
N THR A 2 17.70 -1.80 7.84
CA THR A 2 18.22 -2.09 6.48
C THR A 2 19.31 -3.14 6.47
N TYR A 3 20.03 -3.29 7.56
CA TYR A 3 21.12 -4.27 7.68
C TYR A 3 20.64 -5.71 7.64
N ASP A 4 19.48 -6.04 8.24
CA ASP A 4 18.94 -7.41 8.22
C ASP A 4 18.63 -7.87 6.79
N LEU A 5 18.07 -6.95 5.97
CA LEU A 5 17.84 -7.19 4.54
C LEU A 5 19.16 -7.29 3.78
N LEU A 6 20.10 -6.40 4.06
CA LEU A 6 21.43 -6.41 3.43
C LEU A 6 22.15 -7.72 3.73
N ASP A 7 22.24 -8.12 5.00
CA ASP A 7 22.94 -9.34 5.41
C ASP A 7 22.34 -10.59 4.79
N THR A 8 20.99 -10.62 4.67
CA THR A 8 20.28 -11.75 4.05
C THR A 8 20.55 -11.85 2.55
N PHE A 9 20.55 -10.70 1.84
CA PHE A 9 20.54 -10.69 0.39
C PHE A 9 21.86 -10.26 -0.25
N LYS A 10 22.89 -9.92 0.54
CA LYS A 10 24.19 -9.39 0.12
C LYS A 10 24.79 -10.18 -1.06
N LYS A 11 24.83 -11.50 -0.96
CA LYS A 11 25.41 -12.39 -1.98
C LYS A 11 24.83 -12.21 -3.40
N TYR A 12 23.56 -11.76 -3.51
CA TYR A 12 22.91 -11.58 -4.80
C TYR A 12 23.24 -10.24 -5.45
N PHE A 13 23.66 -9.25 -4.65
CA PHE A 13 24.03 -7.90 -5.13
C PHE A 13 25.53 -7.65 -5.16
N GLU A 14 26.36 -8.63 -4.83
CA GLU A 14 27.82 -8.57 -5.03
C GLU A 14 28.17 -8.46 -6.51
N GLU A 15 27.42 -9.17 -7.36
CA GLU A 15 27.52 -9.10 -8.82
C GLU A 15 26.46 -8.13 -9.39
N ASP A 16 26.82 -7.44 -10.48
CA ASP A 16 25.93 -6.45 -11.12
C ASP A 16 24.82 -7.13 -11.96
N LYS A 17 24.93 -8.43 -12.23
CA LYS A 17 24.02 -9.19 -13.09
C LYS A 17 22.55 -9.05 -12.70
N VAL A 18 22.23 -9.18 -11.40
CA VAL A 18 20.85 -9.08 -10.90
C VAL A 18 20.19 -7.76 -11.25
N ILE A 19 20.96 -6.67 -11.27
CA ILE A 19 20.44 -5.34 -11.61
C ILE A 19 20.36 -5.18 -13.12
N ILE A 20 21.40 -5.61 -13.85
CA ILE A 20 21.46 -5.50 -15.30
C ILE A 20 20.34 -6.29 -15.96
N ASP A 21 20.00 -7.48 -15.45
CA ASP A 21 18.92 -8.31 -15.98
C ASP A 21 17.54 -7.61 -15.90
N THR A 22 17.34 -6.79 -14.86
CA THR A 22 16.09 -6.03 -14.65
C THR A 22 16.15 -4.58 -15.15
N TYR A 23 17.30 -4.15 -15.68
CA TYR A 23 17.50 -2.80 -16.18
C TYR A 23 16.85 -2.63 -17.54
N GLU A 24 16.03 -1.60 -17.68
CA GLU A 24 15.38 -1.24 -18.94
C GLU A 24 16.00 0.04 -19.52
N LEU A 25 16.23 0.03 -20.83
CA LEU A 25 16.68 1.21 -21.54
C LEU A 25 15.53 2.23 -21.63
N ALA A 26 15.85 3.49 -21.46
CA ALA A 26 14.88 4.57 -21.63
C ALA A 26 14.58 4.82 -23.10
N ASP A 27 13.38 5.31 -23.42
CA ASP A 27 13.00 5.69 -24.78
C ASP A 27 13.95 6.75 -25.35
N GLY A 28 14.49 6.49 -26.54
CA GLY A 28 15.46 7.40 -27.15
C GLY A 28 16.28 6.80 -28.27
N TYR A 29 17.24 7.59 -28.73
CA TYR A 29 18.22 7.23 -29.74
C TYR A 29 19.57 6.93 -29.10
N TYR A 30 20.19 5.84 -29.54
CA TYR A 30 21.43 5.28 -29.03
C TYR A 30 22.42 5.15 -30.18
N TYR A 31 23.58 5.77 -30.04
CA TYR A 31 24.64 5.81 -31.06
C TYR A 31 25.90 5.19 -30.47
N VAL A 32 26.47 4.19 -31.16
CA VAL A 32 27.74 3.56 -30.77
C VAL A 32 28.77 3.86 -31.87
N PHE A 33 29.82 4.58 -31.48
CA PHE A 33 30.88 5.00 -32.38
C PHE A 33 32.10 4.10 -32.30
N ASP A 34 32.64 3.68 -33.44
CA ASP A 34 33.89 2.97 -33.60
C ASP A 34 35.10 3.91 -33.53
N GLU A 35 36.32 3.36 -33.66
CA GLU A 35 37.56 4.16 -33.67
C GLU A 35 37.72 5.06 -34.89
N GLN A 36 37.04 4.75 -36.00
CA GLN A 36 37.03 5.49 -37.25
C GLN A 36 35.93 6.57 -37.31
N ASN A 37 35.19 6.74 -36.22
CA ASN A 37 34.06 7.65 -36.09
C ASN A 37 32.85 7.28 -36.98
N ASN A 38 32.71 5.99 -37.39
CA ASN A 38 31.45 5.47 -37.89
C ASN A 38 30.55 5.09 -36.74
N PHE A 39 29.23 5.11 -36.96
CA PHE A 39 28.29 4.76 -35.90
C PHE A 39 27.23 3.75 -36.31
N GLU A 40 26.80 2.97 -35.33
CA GLU A 40 25.56 2.21 -35.37
C GLU A 40 24.49 2.94 -34.55
N LYS A 41 23.26 3.02 -35.07
CA LYS A 41 22.11 3.69 -34.44
C LYS A 41 21.08 2.67 -34.03
N MET A 42 20.51 2.83 -32.87
CA MET A 42 19.38 2.05 -32.34
C MET A 42 18.33 3.02 -31.78
N GLN A 43 17.05 2.67 -31.94
CA GLN A 43 15.95 3.40 -31.31
C GLN A 43 15.21 2.52 -30.31
N VAL A 44 14.87 3.09 -29.16
CA VAL A 44 13.99 2.46 -28.15
C VAL A 44 12.70 3.26 -28.06
N ILE A 45 11.56 2.59 -28.27
CA ILE A 45 10.22 3.17 -28.16
C ILE A 45 9.37 2.28 -27.24
N LYS A 46 8.81 2.87 -26.18
CA LYS A 46 8.01 2.16 -25.17
C LYS A 46 8.72 0.91 -24.61
N GLY A 47 10.03 1.05 -24.39
CA GLY A 47 10.87 -0.01 -23.86
C GLY A 47 11.23 -1.12 -24.87
N GLN A 48 10.89 -0.96 -26.16
CA GLN A 48 11.25 -1.92 -27.21
C GLN A 48 12.33 -1.34 -28.12
N ALA A 49 13.44 -2.07 -28.24
CA ALA A 49 14.54 -1.74 -29.13
C ALA A 49 14.29 -2.31 -30.55
N ASP A 50 14.69 -1.56 -31.58
CA ASP A 50 14.64 -1.98 -32.99
C ASP A 50 15.78 -2.92 -33.38
N ASN A 51 16.84 -3.02 -32.56
CA ASN A 51 18.01 -3.89 -32.76
C ASN A 51 18.40 -4.61 -31.48
N TYR A 52 18.07 -5.91 -31.39
CA TYR A 52 18.29 -6.73 -30.20
C TYR A 52 19.77 -6.98 -29.85
N GLU A 53 20.64 -7.17 -30.84
CA GLU A 53 22.06 -7.41 -30.57
C GLU A 53 22.75 -6.14 -30.05
N LEU A 54 22.40 -4.99 -30.64
CA LEU A 54 22.92 -3.71 -30.20
C LEU A 54 22.34 -3.31 -28.83
N GLU A 55 21.09 -3.71 -28.53
CA GLU A 55 20.48 -3.53 -27.22
C GLU A 55 21.28 -4.22 -26.11
N LYS A 56 21.61 -5.49 -26.29
CA LYS A 56 22.45 -6.24 -25.31
C LYS A 56 23.79 -5.54 -25.08
N TYR A 57 24.44 -5.10 -26.16
CA TYR A 57 25.70 -4.39 -26.09
C TYR A 57 25.58 -3.08 -25.32
N ILE A 58 24.55 -2.30 -25.59
CA ILE A 58 24.31 -0.98 -25.01
C ILE A 58 23.85 -1.11 -23.54
N LYS A 59 22.98 -2.06 -23.22
CA LYS A 59 22.35 -2.19 -21.92
C LYS A 59 23.37 -2.19 -20.75
N ILE A 60 24.44 -2.97 -20.89
CA ILE A 60 25.49 -3.04 -19.86
C ILE A 60 26.26 -1.72 -19.78
N ARG A 61 26.57 -1.08 -20.92
CA ARG A 61 27.32 0.17 -21.00
C ARG A 61 26.50 1.36 -20.52
N ASP A 62 25.21 1.38 -20.83
CA ASP A 62 24.28 2.38 -20.31
C ASP A 62 24.18 2.30 -18.78
N PHE A 63 24.07 1.08 -18.24
CA PHE A 63 24.09 0.84 -16.80
C PHE A 63 25.33 1.44 -16.13
N TYR A 64 26.54 1.17 -16.64
CA TYR A 64 27.78 1.72 -16.09
C TYR A 64 28.03 3.21 -16.42
N SER A 65 27.23 3.82 -17.23
CA SER A 65 27.35 5.24 -17.60
C SER A 65 26.30 6.12 -16.98
N LYS A 66 25.26 5.51 -16.42
CA LYS A 66 24.21 6.20 -15.69
C LYS A 66 24.56 6.24 -14.19
N TYR A 67 24.22 7.33 -13.56
CA TYR A 67 24.40 7.45 -12.13
C TYR A 67 23.56 6.44 -11.35
N ILE A 68 24.22 5.52 -10.63
CA ILE A 68 23.59 4.39 -9.96
C ILE A 68 23.28 4.71 -8.48
N ALA A 69 24.08 5.52 -7.82
CA ALA A 69 24.08 5.60 -6.35
C ALA A 69 23.32 6.79 -5.74
N SER A 70 22.96 7.81 -6.46
CA SER A 70 22.13 8.93 -6.01
C SER A 70 21.84 9.90 -7.16
N ASN A 71 20.90 10.82 -6.97
CA ASN A 71 20.58 11.90 -7.92
C ASN A 71 21.63 13.03 -7.96
N LYS A 72 22.88 12.77 -7.57
CA LYS A 72 23.97 13.75 -7.59
C LYS A 72 24.62 13.72 -8.97
N ALA A 73 24.20 14.60 -9.84
CA ALA A 73 24.85 14.80 -11.13
C ALA A 73 26.26 15.39 -10.97
N LEU A 74 27.12 15.17 -11.95
CA LEU A 74 28.37 15.92 -12.10
C LEU A 74 28.07 17.41 -12.18
N ASP A 75 28.99 18.23 -11.69
CA ASP A 75 28.91 19.67 -11.86
C ASP A 75 29.31 20.04 -13.29
N THR A 76 28.31 20.14 -14.15
CA THR A 76 28.44 20.61 -15.52
C THR A 76 27.99 22.07 -15.67
N SER A 77 27.98 22.81 -14.57
CA SER A 77 27.55 24.21 -14.57
C SER A 77 28.40 25.05 -15.52
N TYR A 78 27.77 25.55 -16.55
CA TYR A 78 28.33 26.48 -17.50
C TYR A 78 27.28 27.53 -17.82
N THR A 79 27.70 28.79 -17.81
CA THR A 79 26.82 29.91 -18.14
C THR A 79 27.49 30.80 -19.17
N GLU A 80 26.83 31.08 -20.27
CA GLU A 80 27.31 31.98 -21.31
C GLU A 80 26.25 33.03 -21.66
N GLU A 81 26.69 34.24 -21.94
CA GLU A 81 25.84 35.33 -22.37
C GLU A 81 26.06 35.53 -23.90
N ILE A 82 25.03 35.25 -24.68
CA ILE A 82 25.05 35.41 -26.14
C ILE A 82 23.94 36.37 -26.52
N ASN A 83 24.26 37.46 -27.20
CA ASN A 83 23.29 38.45 -27.67
C ASN A 83 22.24 38.87 -26.61
N SER A 84 22.70 39.21 -25.42
CA SER A 84 21.85 39.56 -24.28
C SER A 84 20.99 38.42 -23.67
N HIS A 85 21.12 37.20 -24.15
CA HIS A 85 20.46 36.01 -23.56
C HIS A 85 21.46 35.19 -22.74
N LYS A 86 21.04 34.79 -21.56
CA LYS A 86 21.86 33.98 -20.65
C LYS A 86 21.45 32.51 -20.73
N TYR A 87 22.37 31.66 -21.15
CA TYR A 87 22.16 30.22 -21.22
C TYR A 87 22.90 29.47 -20.11
N THR A 88 22.25 28.49 -19.52
CA THR A 88 22.80 27.71 -18.40
C THR A 88 22.80 26.21 -18.72
N MET A 89 23.96 25.58 -18.68
CA MET A 89 24.12 24.14 -18.90
C MET A 89 23.84 23.27 -17.69
N LEU A 90 23.25 23.81 -16.63
CA LEU A 90 22.98 23.09 -15.41
C LEU A 90 22.14 21.84 -15.66
N LYS A 91 22.67 20.68 -15.29
CA LYS A 91 21.96 19.38 -15.35
C LYS A 91 21.47 18.94 -16.74
N LYS A 92 22.07 19.40 -17.81
CA LYS A 92 21.69 19.00 -19.19
C LYS A 92 22.41 17.73 -19.64
N ILE A 93 23.64 17.49 -19.17
CA ILE A 93 24.39 16.25 -19.41
C ILE A 93 24.15 15.32 -18.22
N CYS A 94 23.73 14.08 -18.51
CA CYS A 94 23.27 13.10 -17.51
C CYS A 94 24.11 11.83 -17.44
N SER A 95 25.21 11.75 -18.20
CA SER A 95 26.20 10.67 -18.11
C SER A 95 27.27 10.97 -17.06
N ASN A 96 28.06 9.96 -16.69
CA ASN A 96 29.12 10.06 -15.70
C ASN A 96 30.35 9.20 -16.04
N ASN A 97 30.53 8.89 -17.31
CA ASN A 97 31.56 8.00 -17.83
C ASN A 97 32.30 8.67 -19.00
N ILE A 98 33.63 8.57 -19.06
CA ILE A 98 34.43 9.22 -20.11
C ILE A 98 34.13 8.73 -21.52
N TYR A 99 33.50 7.58 -21.67
CA TYR A 99 33.13 6.97 -22.95
C TYR A 99 31.71 7.33 -23.40
N THR A 100 30.99 8.21 -22.68
CA THR A 100 29.59 8.48 -22.97
C THR A 100 29.19 9.95 -22.87
N LEU A 101 28.13 10.30 -23.61
CA LEU A 101 27.43 11.58 -23.49
C LEU A 101 25.92 11.34 -23.58
N PHE A 102 25.20 11.62 -22.49
CA PHE A 102 23.75 11.47 -22.41
C PHE A 102 23.07 12.81 -22.17
N PHE A 103 22.08 13.12 -23.01
CA PHE A 103 21.25 14.31 -22.84
C PHE A 103 19.85 14.08 -23.38
N LYS A 104 18.94 14.99 -23.08
CA LYS A 104 17.59 14.98 -23.64
C LYS A 104 17.47 15.94 -24.80
N ASN A 105 16.66 15.59 -25.78
CA ASN A 105 16.36 16.42 -26.94
C ASN A 105 16.05 17.88 -26.57
N LYS A 106 15.21 18.10 -25.57
CA LYS A 106 14.83 19.43 -25.09
C LYS A 106 15.99 20.33 -24.64
N SER A 107 17.17 19.77 -24.44
CA SER A 107 18.34 20.51 -23.94
C SER A 107 19.08 21.28 -25.04
N LEU A 108 18.84 20.98 -26.30
CA LEU A 108 19.59 21.51 -27.44
C LEU A 108 18.68 22.16 -28.47
N LEU A 109 18.97 23.41 -28.83
CA LEU A 109 18.29 24.10 -29.93
C LEU A 109 18.68 23.48 -31.31
N GLY A 110 17.72 23.39 -32.22
CA GLY A 110 17.93 22.85 -33.58
C GLY A 110 17.49 21.39 -33.74
N ILE A 111 17.38 20.62 -32.67
CA ILE A 111 16.87 19.24 -32.67
C ILE A 111 15.43 19.17 -32.17
N CYS A 112 15.02 20.15 -31.38
CA CYS A 112 13.70 20.18 -30.74
C CYS A 112 12.63 20.71 -31.71
N SER A 113 11.44 20.11 -31.71
CA SER A 113 10.26 20.66 -32.39
C SER A 113 9.96 22.10 -31.94
N LYS A 114 9.17 22.83 -32.71
CA LYS A 114 8.86 24.29 -32.65
C LYS A 114 8.59 24.91 -31.28
N ASP A 115 8.38 24.10 -30.25
CA ASP A 115 8.18 24.53 -28.83
C ASP A 115 9.41 24.26 -27.97
N ALA A 116 10.59 24.72 -28.38
CA ALA A 116 11.81 24.65 -27.56
C ALA A 116 11.52 25.23 -26.16
N GLU A 117 11.85 24.47 -25.09
CA GLU A 117 11.76 25.01 -23.74
C GLU A 117 12.68 26.21 -23.58
N LYS A 118 12.30 27.13 -22.69
CA LYS A 118 13.09 28.34 -22.33
C LYS A 118 14.55 28.04 -21.98
N ASP A 119 14.86 26.75 -21.70
CA ASP A 119 16.17 26.29 -21.23
C ASP A 119 17.01 25.58 -22.30
N ALA A 120 16.55 25.43 -23.55
CA ALA A 120 17.36 24.86 -24.62
C ALA A 120 18.51 25.80 -24.95
N VAL A 121 19.70 25.25 -25.23
CA VAL A 121 20.90 26.05 -25.52
C VAL A 121 21.37 25.84 -26.96
N PRO A 122 22.01 26.87 -27.58
CA PRO A 122 22.65 26.74 -28.90
C PRO A 122 23.78 25.67 -28.87
N ILE A 123 24.09 25.12 -30.06
CA ILE A 123 25.10 24.07 -30.23
C ILE A 123 26.47 24.47 -29.65
N ASP A 124 26.90 25.71 -29.85
CA ASP A 124 28.21 26.17 -29.36
C ASP A 124 28.26 26.22 -27.81
N VAL A 125 27.14 26.63 -27.19
CA VAL A 125 27.02 26.62 -25.74
C VAL A 125 26.99 25.17 -25.22
N PHE A 126 26.34 24.27 -25.94
CA PHE A 126 26.30 22.86 -25.58
C PHE A 126 27.70 22.21 -25.66
N LYS A 127 28.48 22.50 -26.69
CA LYS A 127 29.87 22.03 -26.83
C LYS A 127 30.75 22.49 -25.67
N LYS A 128 30.67 23.75 -25.27
CA LYS A 128 31.35 24.24 -24.05
C LYS A 128 30.87 23.51 -22.80
N GLY A 129 29.59 23.14 -22.75
CA GLY A 129 29.07 22.26 -21.69
C GLY A 129 29.69 20.87 -21.69
N ILE A 130 29.97 20.28 -22.87
CA ILE A 130 30.70 19.00 -22.99
C ILE A 130 32.14 19.16 -22.47
N GLU A 131 32.82 20.25 -22.80
CA GLU A 131 34.15 20.53 -22.27
C GLU A 131 34.13 20.59 -20.74
N LYS A 132 33.15 21.29 -20.17
CA LYS A 132 32.95 21.37 -18.71
C LYS A 132 32.64 20.01 -18.07
N TYR A 133 31.92 19.15 -18.77
CA TYR A 133 31.65 17.77 -18.34
C TYR A 133 32.97 17.00 -18.14
N TYR A 134 33.90 17.07 -19.11
CA TYR A 134 35.18 16.40 -19.00
C TYR A 134 36.11 17.04 -17.96
N GLU A 135 36.11 18.35 -17.80
CA GLU A 135 36.81 19.03 -16.69
C GLU A 135 36.28 18.56 -15.32
N SER A 136 34.98 18.33 -15.22
CA SER A 136 34.37 17.85 -13.97
C SER A 136 34.74 16.40 -13.68
N LEU A 137 34.86 15.55 -14.71
CA LEU A 137 35.35 14.17 -14.57
C LEU A 137 36.83 14.17 -14.10
N LEU A 138 37.67 15.03 -14.65
CA LEU A 138 39.07 15.14 -14.24
C LEU A 138 39.25 15.57 -12.76
N LYS A 139 38.28 16.33 -12.23
CA LYS A 139 38.30 16.80 -10.83
C LYS A 139 37.82 15.75 -9.83
N LEU A 140 37.29 14.61 -10.25
CA LEU A 140 36.89 13.56 -9.34
C LEU A 140 38.07 13.04 -8.52
N GLY A 141 37.84 12.88 -7.21
CA GLY A 141 38.88 12.43 -6.28
C GLY A 141 39.99 13.45 -6.01
N THR A 142 39.84 14.72 -6.38
CA THR A 142 40.85 15.76 -6.09
C THR A 142 40.69 16.38 -4.71
N THR A 143 39.45 16.41 -4.16
CA THR A 143 39.24 16.94 -2.81
C THR A 143 39.79 16.01 -1.75
N ALA A 144 40.22 16.56 -0.59
CA ALA A 144 40.75 15.76 0.51
C ALA A 144 39.78 14.67 0.98
N LYS A 145 38.46 14.93 0.93
CA LYS A 145 37.39 14.01 1.33
C LYS A 145 37.16 12.89 0.33
N GLU A 146 37.33 13.16 -0.95
CA GLU A 146 37.18 12.15 -2.02
C GLU A 146 38.44 11.30 -2.18
N LYS A 147 39.62 11.86 -1.88
CA LYS A 147 40.92 11.12 -1.91
C LYS A 147 40.91 9.87 -1.03
N ILE A 148 40.11 9.87 0.02
CA ILE A 148 39.96 8.72 0.94
C ILE A 148 39.24 7.55 0.28
N LEU A 149 38.41 7.84 -0.74
CA LEU A 149 37.51 6.88 -1.37
C LEU A 149 38.03 6.30 -2.68
N ILE A 150 38.92 7.03 -3.34
CA ILE A 150 39.37 6.71 -4.70
C ILE A 150 40.85 6.39 -4.71
N GLU A 151 41.18 5.19 -5.19
CA GLU A 151 42.56 4.75 -5.43
C GLU A 151 43.05 5.09 -6.84
N GLU A 152 42.15 5.05 -7.82
CA GLU A 152 42.42 5.27 -9.24
C GLU A 152 41.70 6.53 -9.73
N LYS A 153 42.39 7.31 -10.61
CA LYS A 153 41.84 8.54 -11.21
C LYS A 153 41.99 8.50 -12.73
N TYR A 154 41.17 9.34 -13.39
CA TYR A 154 41.41 9.60 -14.81
C TYR A 154 42.71 10.33 -15.03
N THR A 155 43.41 9.93 -16.09
CA THR A 155 44.61 10.68 -16.57
C THR A 155 44.15 11.85 -17.45
N GLU A 156 45.01 12.87 -17.54
CA GLU A 156 44.71 14.00 -18.44
C GLU A 156 44.64 13.56 -19.92
N GLU A 157 45.43 12.56 -20.31
CA GLU A 157 45.45 12.00 -21.65
C GLU A 157 44.16 11.25 -21.96
N GLU A 158 43.64 10.41 -21.04
CA GLU A 158 42.32 9.74 -21.18
C GLU A 158 41.20 10.76 -21.35
N ILE A 159 41.17 11.81 -20.52
CA ILE A 159 40.16 12.87 -20.60
C ILE A 159 40.25 13.62 -21.93
N LYS A 160 41.44 14.02 -22.35
CA LYS A 160 41.65 14.76 -23.62
C LYS A 160 41.23 13.93 -24.82
N THR A 161 41.72 12.69 -24.90
CA THR A 161 41.45 11.79 -26.03
C THR A 161 39.94 11.50 -26.17
N ASN A 162 39.27 11.14 -25.06
CA ASN A 162 37.86 10.80 -25.11
C ASN A 162 36.97 12.03 -25.30
N LYS A 163 37.35 13.21 -24.79
CA LYS A 163 36.69 14.48 -25.06
C LYS A 163 36.67 14.80 -26.57
N GLU A 164 37.84 14.68 -27.24
CA GLU A 164 37.95 14.93 -28.69
C GLU A 164 37.09 13.95 -29.51
N LYS A 165 37.09 12.66 -29.14
CA LYS A 165 36.22 11.63 -29.77
C LYS A 165 34.74 11.95 -29.58
N ILE A 166 34.30 12.27 -28.37
CA ILE A 166 32.90 12.60 -28.07
C ILE A 166 32.45 13.89 -28.76
N LEU A 167 33.29 14.92 -28.87
CA LEU A 167 32.93 16.13 -29.61
C LEU A 167 32.72 15.84 -31.10
N LYS A 168 33.57 15.01 -31.73
CA LYS A 168 33.38 14.57 -33.10
C LYS A 168 32.10 13.75 -33.28
N ALA A 169 31.87 12.77 -32.37
CA ALA A 169 30.66 11.95 -32.37
C ALA A 169 29.40 12.81 -32.21
N PHE A 170 29.44 13.78 -31.30
CA PHE A 170 28.33 14.72 -31.11
C PHE A 170 27.98 15.52 -32.39
N ASP A 171 28.98 15.96 -33.15
CA ASP A 171 28.75 16.67 -34.39
C ASP A 171 28.05 15.81 -35.46
N GLU A 172 28.42 14.52 -35.56
CA GLU A 172 27.74 13.58 -36.45
C GLU A 172 26.31 13.27 -35.99
N VAL A 173 26.09 13.06 -34.69
CA VAL A 173 24.75 12.86 -34.13
C VAL A 173 23.87 14.09 -34.33
N TYR A 174 24.41 15.30 -34.15
CA TYR A 174 23.65 16.54 -34.40
C TYR A 174 23.18 16.63 -35.82
N LYS A 175 24.04 16.34 -36.82
CA LYS A 175 23.69 16.33 -38.28
C LYS A 175 22.64 15.27 -38.60
N ASP A 176 22.71 14.09 -37.97
CA ASP A 176 21.74 13.01 -38.17
C ASP A 176 20.35 13.40 -37.66
N LEU A 177 20.31 14.07 -36.49
CA LEU A 177 19.08 14.43 -35.81
C LEU A 177 18.43 15.73 -36.30
N GLU A 178 19.15 16.61 -36.99
CA GLU A 178 18.57 17.86 -37.57
C GLU A 178 17.38 17.61 -38.51
N LYS A 179 17.26 16.41 -39.03
CA LYS A 179 16.23 16.01 -40.00
C LYS A 179 15.04 15.29 -39.36
N GLU A 180 15.07 15.06 -38.06
CA GLU A 180 14.06 14.26 -37.36
C GLU A 180 13.20 15.11 -36.43
N GLU A 181 11.87 14.99 -36.53
CA GLU A 181 10.96 15.50 -35.51
C GLU A 181 10.82 14.48 -34.38
N MET A 182 11.16 14.86 -33.14
CA MET A 182 11.10 13.96 -32.01
C MET A 182 10.50 14.61 -30.73
N PRO A 183 9.87 13.81 -29.82
CA PRO A 183 9.33 14.30 -28.57
C PRO A 183 10.40 14.95 -27.67
N LYS A 184 10.02 15.97 -26.90
CA LYS A 184 10.93 16.74 -26.01
C LYS A 184 11.70 15.90 -25.01
N GLU A 185 11.12 14.83 -24.51
CA GLU A 185 11.70 13.98 -23.47
C GLU A 185 12.54 12.81 -24.03
N THR A 186 12.72 12.74 -25.37
CA THR A 186 13.53 11.71 -26.02
C THR A 186 14.99 11.80 -25.58
N TRP A 187 15.54 10.69 -25.14
CA TRP A 187 16.95 10.59 -24.80
C TRP A 187 17.81 10.47 -26.05
N ILE A 188 18.96 11.12 -26.01
CA ILE A 188 20.04 10.98 -26.99
C ILE A 188 21.27 10.53 -26.23
N LYS A 189 21.79 9.35 -26.59
CA LYS A 189 22.87 8.71 -25.88
C LYS A 189 23.98 8.27 -26.85
N ILE A 190 25.18 8.78 -26.62
CA ILE A 190 26.38 8.53 -27.42
C ILE A 190 27.31 7.64 -26.60
N PHE A 191 27.81 6.59 -27.23
CA PHE A 191 28.76 5.63 -26.67
C PHE A 191 29.97 5.51 -27.58
N LEU A 192 31.17 5.51 -27.00
CA LEU A 192 32.38 5.09 -27.70
C LEU A 192 32.54 3.58 -27.53
N ASN A 193 32.87 2.88 -28.60
CA ASN A 193 33.07 1.44 -28.57
C ASN A 193 34.29 1.07 -27.72
N GLN A 194 34.03 0.54 -26.51
CA GLN A 194 35.02 0.01 -25.58
C GLN A 194 34.50 -1.26 -24.93
N ASN A 195 35.39 -2.08 -24.41
CA ASN A 195 34.99 -3.30 -23.71
C ASN A 195 34.25 -2.99 -22.40
N THR A 196 33.48 -3.96 -21.91
CA THR A 196 32.65 -3.82 -20.72
C THR A 196 33.48 -3.56 -19.45
N GLU A 197 34.66 -4.16 -19.33
CA GLU A 197 35.50 -4.00 -18.13
C GLU A 197 36.02 -2.57 -18.02
N GLU A 198 36.35 -1.92 -19.15
CA GLU A 198 36.73 -0.51 -19.15
C GLU A 198 35.54 0.40 -18.74
N TYR A 199 34.34 0.15 -19.25
CA TYR A 199 33.15 0.87 -18.78
C TYR A 199 32.93 0.72 -17.28
N LYS A 200 33.11 -0.49 -16.75
CA LYS A 200 33.00 -0.80 -15.32
C LYS A 200 34.09 -0.10 -14.50
N ARG A 201 35.35 -0.16 -14.97
CA ARG A 201 36.50 0.49 -14.34
C ARG A 201 36.28 1.99 -14.15
N VAL A 202 35.98 2.69 -15.23
CA VAL A 202 35.78 4.15 -15.20
C VAL A 202 34.52 4.54 -14.43
N SER A 203 33.45 3.71 -14.47
CA SER A 203 32.24 3.91 -13.67
C SER A 203 32.54 3.88 -12.16
N LYS A 204 33.40 2.95 -11.70
CA LYS A 204 33.80 2.84 -10.30
C LYS A 204 34.47 4.12 -9.76
N ILE A 205 35.25 4.81 -10.58
CA ILE A 205 35.87 6.08 -10.19
C ILE A 205 34.82 7.10 -9.77
N TYR A 206 33.77 7.23 -10.56
CA TYR A 206 32.66 8.15 -10.25
C TYR A 206 31.82 7.65 -9.06
N ILE A 207 31.40 6.38 -9.08
CA ILE A 207 30.51 5.79 -8.08
C ILE A 207 31.12 5.92 -6.68
N LYS A 208 32.41 5.63 -6.52
CA LYS A 208 33.09 5.73 -5.23
C LYS A 208 33.01 7.13 -4.60
N THR A 209 33.01 8.20 -5.40
CA THR A 209 32.83 9.57 -4.87
C THR A 209 31.41 9.87 -4.39
N LYS A 210 30.44 9.04 -4.78
CA LYS A 210 29.00 9.25 -4.53
C LYS A 210 28.35 8.16 -3.69
N LEU A 211 29.13 7.26 -3.11
CA LEU A 211 28.63 6.15 -2.29
C LEU A 211 27.78 6.63 -1.10
N PHE A 212 28.27 7.66 -0.40
CA PHE A 212 27.66 8.16 0.81
C PHE A 212 26.76 9.38 0.58
N ASN A 213 25.86 9.66 1.51
CA ASN A 213 25.00 10.83 1.49
C ASN A 213 25.81 12.14 1.41
N THR A 214 26.84 12.24 2.23
CA THR A 214 27.84 13.32 2.20
C THR A 214 29.20 12.77 2.56
N ASN A 215 30.24 13.31 1.92
CA ASN A 215 31.62 12.95 2.24
C ASN A 215 32.18 13.75 3.43
N ASP A 216 31.41 14.69 3.99
CA ASP A 216 31.85 15.56 5.09
C ASP A 216 31.97 14.83 6.42
N SER A 217 31.24 13.74 6.59
CA SER A 217 31.18 12.95 7.83
C SER A 217 31.90 11.60 7.70
N ASN A 218 32.54 11.31 6.57
CA ASN A 218 33.18 10.02 6.37
C ASN A 218 34.39 9.85 7.31
N ILE A 219 34.52 8.64 7.86
CA ILE A 219 35.60 8.27 8.79
C ILE A 219 36.32 7.04 8.23
N LYS A 220 37.64 7.09 8.14
CA LYS A 220 38.47 5.92 7.76
C LYS A 220 38.90 5.16 9.01
N ILE A 221 38.57 3.87 9.06
CA ILE A 221 38.95 2.96 10.15
C ILE A 221 39.62 1.73 9.52
N GLY A 222 40.91 1.60 9.67
CA GLY A 222 41.72 0.60 8.96
C GLY A 222 41.68 0.85 7.45
N GLU A 223 41.36 -0.17 6.69
CA GLU A 223 41.24 -0.11 5.23
C GLU A 223 39.85 0.35 4.74
N LYS A 224 38.87 0.39 5.62
CA LYS A 224 37.47 0.72 5.28
C LYS A 224 37.13 2.16 5.58
N THR A 225 36.28 2.75 4.71
CA THR A 225 35.67 4.05 4.91
C THR A 225 34.25 3.91 5.32
N TYR A 226 33.86 4.53 6.43
CA TYR A 226 32.51 4.53 6.97
C TYR A 226 31.83 5.87 6.75
N GLY A 227 30.58 5.86 6.34
CA GLY A 227 29.78 7.07 6.13
C GLY A 227 28.27 6.79 6.21
N SER A 228 27.48 7.84 6.06
CA SER A 228 26.02 7.73 6.12
C SER A 228 25.41 7.34 4.78
N ASN A 229 24.36 6.51 4.81
CA ASN A 229 23.62 6.13 3.61
C ASN A 229 22.62 7.21 3.15
N ASN A 230 22.08 7.05 1.93
CA ASN A 230 21.12 7.98 1.32
C ASN A 230 19.66 7.64 1.58
N TYR A 231 19.33 6.50 2.19
CA TYR A 231 18.01 5.92 2.09
C TYR A 231 17.13 6.10 3.31
N ASN A 232 17.68 5.99 4.51
CA ASN A 232 16.90 6.01 5.75
C ASN A 232 16.89 7.36 6.45
N TYR A 233 17.96 8.14 6.31
CA TYR A 233 17.98 9.55 6.68
C TYR A 233 19.11 10.27 5.94
N GLY A 234 18.93 11.57 5.69
CA GLY A 234 19.92 12.39 5.01
C GLY A 234 20.56 13.37 5.97
N LEU A 235 21.89 13.41 5.99
CA LEU A 235 22.62 14.50 6.63
C LEU A 235 22.52 15.77 5.79
N ASN A 236 22.38 16.92 6.45
CA ASN A 236 22.33 18.20 5.79
C ASN A 236 23.15 19.22 6.59
N SER A 237 24.29 19.64 6.06
CA SER A 237 25.21 20.59 6.70
C SER A 237 24.59 21.95 7.02
N LYS A 238 23.52 22.33 6.33
CA LYS A 238 22.77 23.58 6.60
C LYS A 238 21.79 23.49 7.77
N LYS A 239 21.59 22.29 8.31
CA LYS A 239 20.63 22.03 9.39
C LYS A 239 21.29 21.20 10.49
N PRO A 240 21.81 21.81 11.57
CA PRO A 240 22.57 21.12 12.61
C PRO A 240 21.91 19.89 13.22
N TYR A 241 20.56 19.90 13.34
CA TYR A 241 19.81 18.76 13.86
C TYR A 241 19.85 17.53 12.92
N LEU A 242 19.99 17.75 11.61
CA LEU A 242 20.18 16.66 10.63
C LEU A 242 21.62 16.14 10.56
N GLU A 243 22.57 16.85 11.18
CA GLU A 243 23.94 16.39 11.40
C GLU A 243 24.14 15.71 12.76
N LEU A 244 23.07 15.56 13.54
CA LEU A 244 23.08 15.02 14.90
C LEU A 244 24.00 15.78 15.86
N LYS A 245 24.33 17.06 15.57
CA LYS A 245 25.22 17.89 16.40
C LYS A 245 24.58 18.25 17.74
N SER A 246 23.25 18.30 17.81
CA SER A 246 22.47 18.62 19.01
C SER A 246 22.05 17.40 19.83
N THR A 247 22.42 16.18 19.41
CA THR A 247 22.07 14.95 20.09
C THR A 247 23.29 14.37 20.83
N PRO A 248 23.09 13.62 21.94
CA PRO A 248 24.17 12.87 22.60
C PRO A 248 24.85 11.86 21.68
N PHE A 249 24.09 11.31 20.72
CA PHE A 249 24.56 10.38 19.71
C PHE A 249 25.04 11.15 18.48
N LYS A 250 26.34 11.28 18.32
CA LYS A 250 26.95 11.96 17.16
C LYS A 250 27.10 11.06 15.94
N VAL A 251 26.73 9.79 16.06
CA VAL A 251 26.90 8.78 15.03
C VAL A 251 25.52 8.31 14.61
N GLY A 252 25.08 8.68 13.41
CA GLY A 252 24.04 7.95 12.71
C GLY A 252 24.50 6.53 12.39
N SER A 253 23.64 5.73 11.81
CA SER A 253 24.03 4.39 11.33
C SER A 253 25.00 4.54 10.17
N PHE A 254 26.30 4.56 10.47
CA PHE A 254 27.37 4.54 9.49
C PHE A 254 27.52 3.12 8.93
N ILE A 255 27.80 3.06 7.64
CA ILE A 255 28.00 1.82 6.89
C ILE A 255 29.35 1.91 6.18
N ASP A 256 30.05 0.79 6.05
CA ASP A 256 31.31 0.75 5.33
C ASP A 256 31.12 0.83 3.81
N ASP A 257 32.17 1.22 3.09
CA ASP A 257 32.20 1.46 1.65
C ASP A 257 31.79 0.25 0.81
N THR A 258 32.12 -0.97 1.24
CA THR A 258 31.72 -2.20 0.55
C THR A 258 30.21 -2.45 0.71
N ASN A 259 29.72 -2.37 1.94
CA ASN A 259 28.32 -2.63 2.23
C ASN A 259 27.39 -1.53 1.67
N ILE A 260 27.81 -0.26 1.64
CA ILE A 260 27.02 0.81 1.02
C ILE A 260 26.90 0.63 -0.50
N GLU A 261 27.95 0.14 -1.18
CA GLU A 261 27.89 -0.16 -2.62
C GLU A 261 26.83 -1.23 -2.90
N ILE A 262 26.83 -2.31 -2.13
CA ILE A 262 25.85 -3.40 -2.25
C ILE A 262 24.45 -2.90 -1.89
N MET A 263 24.30 -2.10 -0.83
CA MET A 263 23.04 -1.49 -0.43
C MET A 263 22.48 -0.60 -1.55
N ASN A 264 23.31 0.21 -2.21
CA ASN A 264 22.89 1.04 -3.34
C ASN A 264 22.31 0.18 -4.47
N LYS A 265 22.96 -0.95 -4.80
CA LYS A 265 22.48 -1.91 -5.81
C LYS A 265 21.12 -2.51 -5.40
N MET A 266 20.98 -2.92 -4.15
CA MET A 266 19.71 -3.46 -3.61
C MET A 266 18.58 -2.42 -3.73
N TYR A 267 18.83 -1.16 -3.36
CA TYR A 267 17.81 -0.11 -3.46
C TYR A 267 17.44 0.25 -4.90
N ILE A 268 18.40 0.18 -5.85
CA ILE A 268 18.10 0.34 -7.27
C ILE A 268 17.18 -0.79 -7.76
N TRP A 269 17.50 -2.03 -7.38
CA TRP A 269 16.65 -3.17 -7.73
C TRP A 269 15.24 -3.02 -7.13
N LEU A 270 15.13 -2.64 -5.87
CA LEU A 270 13.85 -2.37 -5.20
C LEU A 270 13.06 -1.26 -5.91
N TYR A 271 13.71 -0.18 -6.29
CA TYR A 271 13.06 0.90 -7.02
C TYR A 271 12.50 0.42 -8.36
N ASN A 272 13.32 -0.25 -9.16
CA ASN A 272 12.92 -0.70 -10.49
C ASN A 272 11.80 -1.75 -10.46
N ASN A 273 11.74 -2.57 -9.41
CA ASN A 273 10.82 -3.70 -9.35
C ASN A 273 9.62 -3.48 -8.44
N ALA A 274 9.74 -2.71 -7.38
CA ALA A 274 8.76 -2.66 -6.30
C ALA A 274 8.23 -1.25 -5.96
N ALA A 275 8.92 -0.17 -6.35
CA ALA A 275 8.48 1.18 -6.01
C ALA A 275 7.09 1.50 -6.61
N GLY A 276 6.19 2.02 -5.78
CA GLY A 276 4.81 2.33 -6.18
C GLY A 276 3.90 1.11 -6.33
N LYS A 277 4.39 -0.10 -6.01
CA LYS A 277 3.60 -1.32 -5.92
C LYS A 277 3.14 -1.57 -4.48
N ASP A 278 2.29 -2.56 -4.33
CA ASP A 278 1.93 -3.08 -3.01
C ASP A 278 3.15 -3.69 -2.29
N MET A 279 2.93 -4.25 -1.11
CA MET A 279 4.00 -4.91 -0.37
C MET A 279 4.70 -5.98 -1.19
N LEU A 280 6.02 -5.94 -1.22
CA LEU A 280 6.88 -6.93 -1.85
C LEU A 280 7.14 -8.07 -0.84
N LYS A 281 6.94 -9.32 -1.27
CA LYS A 281 7.24 -10.53 -0.48
C LYS A 281 8.46 -11.20 -1.05
N LEU A 282 9.55 -11.22 -0.28
CA LEU A 282 10.84 -11.81 -0.69
C LEU A 282 11.25 -12.94 0.26
N PRO A 283 11.23 -14.19 -0.21
CA PRO A 283 11.84 -15.30 0.52
C PRO A 283 13.34 -15.07 0.75
N THR A 284 13.85 -15.53 1.89
CA THR A 284 15.28 -15.37 2.24
C THR A 284 16.22 -16.11 1.29
N ASP A 285 15.72 -17.10 0.54
CA ASP A 285 16.43 -17.86 -0.48
C ASP A 285 16.14 -17.37 -1.91
N TRP A 286 15.53 -16.19 -2.07
CA TRP A 286 15.15 -15.66 -3.37
C TRP A 286 16.37 -15.28 -4.21
N SER A 287 16.39 -15.74 -5.46
CA SER A 287 17.50 -15.52 -6.40
C SER A 287 17.41 -14.21 -7.21
N PHE A 288 16.41 -13.38 -6.91
CA PHE A 288 16.19 -12.08 -7.59
C PHE A 288 15.90 -12.15 -9.10
N ASN A 289 15.41 -13.27 -9.59
CA ASN A 289 14.96 -13.45 -10.98
C ASN A 289 13.58 -12.78 -11.22
N GLY A 290 13.42 -11.54 -10.77
CA GLY A 290 12.16 -10.80 -10.77
C GLY A 290 11.45 -10.83 -9.41
N ILE A 291 10.22 -10.32 -9.35
CA ILE A 291 9.39 -10.37 -8.14
C ILE A 291 8.68 -11.73 -8.09
N PRO A 292 8.59 -12.38 -6.91
CA PRO A 292 7.76 -13.58 -6.77
C PRO A 292 6.32 -13.27 -7.19
N LYS A 293 5.81 -14.00 -8.18
CA LYS A 293 4.46 -13.78 -8.73
C LYS A 293 3.44 -14.75 -8.17
N GLU A 294 3.88 -15.94 -7.82
CA GLU A 294 3.03 -17.01 -7.37
C GLU A 294 3.18 -17.23 -5.86
N GLU A 295 2.06 -17.46 -5.22
CA GLU A 295 2.02 -17.77 -3.79
C GLU A 295 2.84 -19.01 -3.42
N GLN A 296 2.91 -19.99 -4.34
CA GLN A 296 3.70 -21.21 -4.15
C GLN A 296 5.21 -20.95 -4.06
N GLU A 297 5.70 -19.88 -4.69
CA GLU A 297 7.13 -19.51 -4.65
C GLU A 297 7.59 -19.04 -3.27
N ILE A 298 6.65 -18.54 -2.46
CA ILE A 298 6.91 -18.00 -1.11
C ILE A 298 6.39 -18.90 0.01
N LYS A 299 5.56 -19.89 -0.33
CA LYS A 299 4.92 -20.77 0.66
C LYS A 299 5.95 -21.56 1.47
N ASP A 300 5.71 -21.64 2.79
CA ASP A 300 6.54 -22.33 3.79
C ASP A 300 8.00 -21.83 3.86
N LYS A 301 8.31 -20.68 3.24
CA LYS A 301 9.61 -20.05 3.28
C LYS A 301 9.65 -18.89 4.27
N ASN A 302 10.83 -18.70 4.87
CA ASN A 302 11.10 -17.50 5.63
C ASN A 302 11.08 -16.30 4.68
N THR A 303 10.21 -15.34 4.93
CA THR A 303 9.89 -14.30 3.93
C THR A 303 9.91 -12.91 4.57
N PHE A 304 10.57 -11.98 3.91
CA PHE A 304 10.42 -10.55 4.21
C PHE A 304 9.22 -9.98 3.47
N ILE A 305 8.37 -9.27 4.18
CA ILE A 305 7.34 -8.39 3.62
C ILE A 305 7.89 -6.97 3.68
N ILE A 306 8.05 -6.33 2.52
CA ILE A 306 8.73 -5.04 2.41
C ILE A 306 7.81 -4.05 1.72
N LYS A 307 7.58 -2.89 2.36
CA LYS A 307 6.91 -1.75 1.73
C LYS A 307 7.96 -0.81 1.14
N VAL A 308 7.96 -0.67 -0.17
CA VAL A 308 8.89 0.19 -0.90
C VAL A 308 8.16 1.42 -1.40
N ALA A 309 8.62 2.59 -0.99
CA ALA A 309 8.25 3.85 -1.59
C ALA A 309 9.34 4.32 -2.54
N GLY A 310 8.97 5.05 -3.59
CA GLY A 310 9.92 5.62 -4.52
C GLY A 310 9.46 6.99 -5.02
N ASN A 311 10.42 7.91 -5.12
CA ASN A 311 10.19 9.22 -5.69
C ASN A 311 11.45 9.69 -6.43
N ASN A 312 11.29 10.18 -7.67
CA ASN A 312 12.37 10.74 -8.48
C ASN A 312 13.62 9.84 -8.61
N GLY A 313 13.42 8.52 -8.77
CA GLY A 313 14.51 7.56 -8.94
C GLY A 313 15.16 7.04 -7.65
N ASN A 314 14.66 7.43 -6.49
CA ASN A 314 15.14 6.93 -5.20
C ASN A 314 14.14 5.95 -4.60
N ALA A 315 14.60 4.76 -4.22
CA ALA A 315 13.82 3.86 -3.39
C ALA A 315 14.00 4.17 -1.92
N ARG A 316 12.95 3.97 -1.14
CA ARG A 316 12.96 4.00 0.31
C ARG A 316 12.17 2.82 0.85
N ILE A 317 12.69 2.15 1.84
CA ILE A 317 11.94 1.13 2.58
C ILE A 317 11.16 1.87 3.68
N ASP A 318 9.84 1.93 3.54
CA ASP A 318 8.95 2.56 4.52
C ASP A 318 8.71 1.66 5.71
N ASP A 319 8.54 0.36 5.46
CA ASP A 319 8.32 -0.66 6.47
C ASP A 319 8.80 -2.02 5.97
N TYR A 320 9.20 -2.90 6.88
CA TYR A 320 9.46 -4.29 6.56
C TYR A 320 9.16 -5.18 7.77
N ARG A 321 8.77 -6.42 7.47
CA ARG A 321 8.49 -7.44 8.47
C ARG A 321 9.05 -8.77 8.02
N TYR A 322 9.46 -9.57 8.98
CA TYR A 322 9.96 -10.92 8.75
C TYR A 322 8.96 -11.94 9.26
N ILE A 323 8.54 -12.88 8.42
CA ILE A 323 7.64 -13.96 8.76
C ILE A 323 8.37 -15.29 8.54
N SER A 324 8.44 -16.08 9.60
CA SER A 324 8.99 -17.42 9.54
C SER A 324 7.97 -18.37 8.93
N LYS A 325 8.35 -19.10 7.88
CA LYS A 325 7.50 -20.10 7.18
C LYS A 325 6.16 -19.51 6.71
N TYR A 326 6.23 -18.44 5.92
CA TYR A 326 5.06 -17.79 5.36
C TYR A 326 4.08 -18.78 4.72
N ASN A 327 2.83 -18.78 5.18
CA ASN A 327 1.79 -19.67 4.66
C ASN A 327 0.45 -18.93 4.60
N THR A 328 -0.27 -19.07 3.50
CA THR A 328 -1.61 -18.50 3.34
C THR A 328 -2.71 -19.47 3.69
N LYS A 329 -2.36 -20.75 3.93
CA LYS A 329 -3.33 -21.78 4.30
C LYS A 329 -3.69 -21.64 5.77
N ILE A 330 -4.98 -21.49 6.05
CA ILE A 330 -5.54 -21.43 7.39
C ILE A 330 -6.41 -22.67 7.65
N ARG A 331 -6.71 -22.91 8.95
CA ARG A 331 -7.79 -23.86 9.28
C ARG A 331 -9.09 -23.41 8.58
N GLU A 332 -9.95 -24.34 8.20
CA GLU A 332 -11.24 -24.01 7.60
C GLU A 332 -11.99 -22.95 8.41
N PHE A 333 -12.20 -21.79 7.79
CA PHE A 333 -13.09 -20.75 8.28
C PHE A 333 -14.44 -20.91 7.63
N THR A 334 -15.50 -20.97 8.44
CA THR A 334 -16.87 -21.08 7.94
C THR A 334 -17.73 -19.99 8.58
N CYS A 335 -18.45 -19.22 7.75
CA CYS A 335 -19.50 -18.30 8.18
C CYS A 335 -20.86 -18.91 7.87
N LYS A 336 -21.80 -18.78 8.82
CA LYS A 336 -23.17 -19.28 8.71
C LYS A 336 -24.14 -18.12 8.95
N ASN A 337 -25.43 -18.35 8.67
CA ASN A 337 -26.47 -17.43 9.08
C ASN A 337 -26.94 -17.75 10.52
N TYR A 338 -26.25 -17.18 11.50
CA TYR A 338 -26.47 -17.47 12.94
C TYR A 338 -27.75 -16.89 13.52
N LEU A 339 -28.39 -15.96 12.81
CA LEU A 339 -29.64 -15.33 13.24
C LEU A 339 -30.91 -16.07 12.74
N GLU A 340 -30.72 -17.18 12.03
CA GLU A 340 -31.83 -18.02 11.52
C GLU A 340 -31.75 -19.42 12.16
N LYS A 341 -32.93 -20.03 12.36
CA LYS A 341 -33.04 -21.41 12.91
C LYS A 341 -32.25 -22.41 12.08
N GLU A 342 -32.32 -22.33 10.75
CA GLU A 342 -31.48 -23.10 9.84
C GLU A 342 -30.19 -22.34 9.55
N GLN A 343 -29.14 -22.69 10.25
CA GLN A 343 -27.81 -22.06 10.07
C GLN A 343 -27.15 -22.48 8.76
N LYS A 344 -27.64 -21.98 7.63
CA LYS A 344 -27.03 -22.25 6.33
C LYS A 344 -25.63 -21.62 6.25
N LYS A 345 -24.67 -22.39 5.71
CA LYS A 345 -23.33 -21.87 5.42
C LYS A 345 -23.43 -20.83 4.32
N THR A 346 -22.87 -19.64 4.56
CA THR A 346 -22.84 -18.52 3.61
C THR A 346 -21.49 -18.36 2.96
N PHE A 347 -20.42 -18.76 3.65
CA PHE A 347 -19.05 -18.66 3.14
C PHE A 347 -18.15 -19.70 3.78
N ARG A 348 -17.13 -20.18 3.03
CA ARG A 348 -16.10 -21.11 3.50
C ARG A 348 -14.79 -20.82 2.80
N THR A 349 -13.69 -20.87 3.55
CA THR A 349 -12.34 -20.73 3.00
C THR A 349 -11.30 -21.42 3.89
N GLU A 350 -10.21 -21.87 3.24
CA GLU A 350 -8.99 -22.35 3.91
C GLU A 350 -7.79 -21.44 3.55
N ASN A 351 -8.06 -20.25 2.97
CA ASN A 351 -7.05 -19.30 2.55
C ASN A 351 -7.25 -17.95 3.25
N ILE A 352 -6.18 -17.39 3.82
CA ILE A 352 -6.22 -16.12 4.55
C ILE A 352 -6.64 -14.94 3.67
N TYR A 353 -6.27 -14.93 2.39
CA TYR A 353 -6.68 -13.87 1.47
C TYR A 353 -8.15 -13.98 1.06
N GLY A 354 -8.67 -15.22 0.97
CA GLY A 354 -10.11 -15.43 0.82
C GLY A 354 -10.88 -14.89 2.02
N LEU A 355 -10.37 -15.13 3.24
CA LEU A 355 -10.94 -14.56 4.46
C LEU A 355 -10.84 -13.03 4.48
N ARG A 356 -9.71 -12.43 4.11
CA ARG A 356 -9.54 -10.98 3.99
C ARG A 356 -10.53 -10.38 2.98
N TRP A 357 -10.67 -11.01 1.82
CA TRP A 357 -11.62 -10.57 0.79
C TRP A 357 -13.06 -10.59 1.31
N TYR A 358 -13.47 -11.67 1.97
CA TYR A 358 -14.81 -11.79 2.55
C TYR A 358 -15.05 -10.75 3.65
N THR A 359 -14.07 -10.57 4.55
CA THR A 359 -14.13 -9.54 5.61
C THR A 359 -14.30 -8.14 5.03
N ASN A 360 -13.50 -7.82 4.00
CA ASN A 360 -13.60 -6.55 3.28
C ASN A 360 -15.00 -6.33 2.70
N ASN A 361 -15.55 -7.35 2.06
CA ASN A 361 -16.83 -7.24 1.38
C ASN A 361 -18.01 -7.15 2.34
N ILE A 362 -17.91 -7.78 3.51
CA ILE A 362 -18.98 -7.74 4.52
C ILE A 362 -18.87 -6.52 5.42
N TRP A 363 -17.68 -6.20 5.95
CA TRP A 363 -17.52 -5.14 6.96
C TRP A 363 -17.28 -3.76 6.37
N ILE A 364 -16.69 -3.66 5.18
CA ILE A 364 -16.27 -2.38 4.61
C ILE A 364 -17.06 -2.02 3.36
N ALA A 365 -17.01 -2.86 2.34
CA ALA A 365 -17.64 -2.57 1.05
C ALA A 365 -19.17 -2.75 1.05
N GLU A 366 -19.71 -3.59 1.95
CA GLU A 366 -21.12 -3.99 2.01
C GLU A 366 -21.66 -4.56 0.68
N ASN A 367 -20.76 -5.09 -0.14
CA ASN A 367 -21.07 -5.67 -1.44
C ASN A 367 -20.22 -6.91 -1.68
N GLU A 368 -20.84 -8.07 -1.79
CA GLU A 368 -20.16 -9.36 -2.01
C GLU A 368 -19.46 -9.46 -3.37
N GLU A 369 -19.84 -8.62 -4.34
CA GLU A 369 -19.24 -8.56 -5.67
C GLU A 369 -18.10 -7.52 -5.76
N CYS A 370 -17.74 -6.88 -4.64
CA CYS A 370 -16.72 -5.86 -4.64
C CYS A 370 -15.35 -6.46 -4.98
N THR A 371 -14.76 -6.00 -6.08
CA THR A 371 -13.42 -6.43 -6.53
C THR A 371 -12.30 -5.69 -5.82
N ARG A 372 -12.58 -4.53 -5.21
CA ARG A 372 -11.60 -3.71 -4.50
C ARG A 372 -11.43 -4.15 -3.05
N ASN A 373 -10.20 -4.38 -2.64
CA ASN A 373 -9.88 -4.75 -1.27
C ASN A 373 -9.42 -3.54 -0.46
N TYR A 374 -10.35 -2.83 0.17
CA TYR A 374 -10.09 -1.64 0.97
C TYR A 374 -9.24 -1.92 2.21
N ILE A 375 -9.36 -3.10 2.83
CA ILE A 375 -8.50 -3.51 3.96
C ILE A 375 -7.04 -3.54 3.50
N LYS A 376 -6.75 -4.21 2.37
CA LYS A 376 -5.41 -4.23 1.79
C LYS A 376 -4.94 -2.83 1.42
N ASP A 377 -5.79 -2.04 0.77
CA ASP A 377 -5.47 -0.67 0.37
C ASP A 377 -5.12 0.21 1.58
N ALA A 378 -5.79 0.01 2.72
CA ALA A 378 -5.58 0.81 3.92
C ALA A 378 -4.17 0.68 4.49
N TYR A 379 -3.59 -0.52 4.50
CA TYR A 379 -2.25 -0.70 5.02
C TYR A 379 -1.14 -0.61 3.95
N THR A 380 -1.48 -0.62 2.66
CA THR A 380 -0.50 -0.40 1.58
C THR A 380 -0.39 1.07 1.19
N ASP A 381 -1.51 1.79 1.07
CA ASP A 381 -1.52 3.19 0.65
C ASP A 381 -2.80 3.91 1.13
N TYR A 382 -2.87 4.17 2.44
CA TYR A 382 -4.05 4.80 3.04
C TYR A 382 -4.38 6.16 2.40
N ASP A 383 -3.39 7.04 2.27
CA ASP A 383 -3.63 8.43 1.84
C ASP A 383 -4.09 8.52 0.39
N GLN A 384 -3.51 7.73 -0.51
CA GLN A 384 -3.89 7.76 -1.93
C GLN A 384 -5.16 6.97 -2.24
N ARG A 385 -5.30 5.79 -1.63
CA ARG A 385 -6.37 4.85 -1.99
C ARG A 385 -7.60 4.96 -1.10
N ILE A 386 -7.42 5.16 0.19
CA ILE A 386 -8.53 5.17 1.15
C ILE A 386 -9.09 6.56 1.36
N SER A 387 -8.25 7.57 1.67
CA SER A 387 -8.74 8.94 1.92
C SER A 387 -9.51 9.52 0.73
N LYS A 388 -9.08 9.17 -0.50
CA LYS A 388 -9.72 9.58 -1.77
C LYS A 388 -10.84 8.63 -2.24
N SER A 389 -11.13 7.56 -1.52
CA SER A 389 -12.18 6.61 -1.90
C SER A 389 -13.58 7.18 -1.66
N MET A 390 -14.59 6.56 -2.31
CA MET A 390 -16.01 6.90 -2.13
C MET A 390 -16.63 6.30 -0.85
N LEU A 391 -15.82 5.65 -0.01
CA LEU A 391 -16.29 5.13 1.28
C LEU A 391 -16.81 6.24 2.18
N SER A 392 -17.81 5.94 3.01
CA SER A 392 -18.29 6.84 4.06
C SER A 392 -17.17 7.12 5.07
N ASN A 393 -17.26 8.26 5.77
CA ASN A 393 -16.20 8.71 6.67
C ASN A 393 -15.92 7.70 7.78
N TRP A 394 -16.96 7.12 8.38
CA TRP A 394 -16.78 6.15 9.45
C TRP A 394 -16.01 4.89 9.00
N LYS A 395 -16.22 4.42 7.74
CA LYS A 395 -15.46 3.30 7.18
C LYS A 395 -13.99 3.64 7.00
N LYS A 396 -13.69 4.87 6.58
CA LYS A 396 -12.32 5.37 6.50
C LYS A 396 -11.66 5.44 7.87
N GLU A 397 -12.41 5.87 8.89
CA GLU A 397 -11.93 5.90 10.28
C GLU A 397 -11.62 4.49 10.80
N ILE A 398 -12.52 3.51 10.62
CA ILE A 398 -12.29 2.10 10.95
C ILE A 398 -11.02 1.56 10.28
N LEU A 399 -10.88 1.79 8.97
CA LEU A 399 -9.71 1.33 8.23
C LEU A 399 -8.43 1.99 8.71
N LYS A 400 -8.46 3.25 9.11
CA LYS A 400 -7.31 3.97 9.65
C LYS A 400 -6.94 3.49 11.05
N GLU A 401 -7.93 3.33 11.93
CA GLU A 401 -7.73 2.94 13.32
C GLU A 401 -7.21 1.50 13.46
N TYR A 402 -7.80 0.58 12.69
CA TYR A 402 -7.50 -0.85 12.82
C TYR A 402 -6.58 -1.43 11.72
N LYS A 403 -5.95 -0.57 10.90
CA LYS A 403 -5.11 -1.02 9.77
C LYS A 403 -3.99 -1.97 10.20
N ASP A 404 -3.32 -1.68 11.31
CA ASP A 404 -2.20 -2.50 11.78
C ASP A 404 -2.68 -3.85 12.32
N ILE A 405 -3.85 -3.88 12.96
CA ILE A 405 -4.51 -5.12 13.43
C ILE A 405 -4.90 -6.01 12.25
N PHE A 406 -5.43 -5.42 11.18
CA PHE A 406 -5.74 -6.17 9.96
C PHE A 406 -4.47 -6.64 9.24
N LEU A 407 -3.40 -5.82 9.23
CA LEU A 407 -2.11 -6.21 8.67
C LEU A 407 -1.53 -7.41 9.42
N GLU A 408 -1.48 -7.35 10.75
CA GLU A 408 -1.02 -8.45 11.59
C GLU A 408 -1.80 -9.75 11.33
N LEU A 409 -3.14 -9.66 11.24
CA LEU A 409 -3.99 -10.81 10.99
C LEU A 409 -3.77 -11.44 9.62
N PHE A 410 -3.80 -10.62 8.56
CA PHE A 410 -3.90 -11.12 7.17
C PHE A 410 -2.56 -11.29 6.47
N GLU A 411 -1.50 -10.60 6.92
CA GLU A 411 -0.19 -10.65 6.29
C GLU A 411 0.90 -11.23 7.20
N GLU A 412 0.74 -11.15 8.53
CA GLU A 412 1.76 -11.57 9.50
C GLU A 412 1.39 -12.85 10.25
N GLU A 413 0.22 -13.43 9.96
CA GLU A 413 -0.30 -14.63 10.64
C GLU A 413 -0.38 -14.47 12.18
N ASN A 414 -0.51 -13.22 12.66
CA ASN A 414 -0.62 -12.90 14.07
C ASN A 414 -2.04 -12.44 14.45
N PRO A 415 -2.91 -13.34 14.90
CA PRO A 415 -4.30 -12.99 15.23
C PRO A 415 -4.46 -12.36 16.63
N LYS A 416 -3.41 -12.26 17.45
CA LYS A 416 -3.52 -11.91 18.88
C LYS A 416 -4.23 -10.59 19.13
N ASN A 417 -3.80 -9.52 18.45
CA ASN A 417 -4.39 -8.20 18.61
C ASN A 417 -5.81 -8.14 18.04
N PHE A 418 -6.05 -8.86 16.95
CA PHE A 418 -7.39 -8.97 16.36
C PHE A 418 -8.36 -9.67 17.31
N ILE A 419 -7.97 -10.79 17.92
CA ILE A 419 -8.81 -11.51 18.91
C ILE A 419 -9.17 -10.60 20.09
N ASN A 420 -8.19 -9.87 20.62
CA ASN A 420 -8.38 -8.98 21.76
C ASN A 420 -9.31 -7.79 21.44
N LYS A 421 -9.38 -7.36 20.19
CA LYS A 421 -10.17 -6.21 19.74
C LYS A 421 -11.40 -6.59 18.94
N LEU A 422 -11.61 -7.88 18.66
CA LEU A 422 -12.68 -8.38 17.80
C LEU A 422 -14.06 -7.84 18.17
N ASP A 423 -14.43 -7.93 19.45
CA ASP A 423 -15.72 -7.47 19.93
C ASP A 423 -15.88 -5.95 19.74
N GLN A 424 -14.84 -5.18 20.02
CA GLN A 424 -14.85 -3.72 19.82
C GLN A 424 -15.03 -3.37 18.34
N ILE A 425 -14.22 -3.97 17.47
CA ILE A 425 -14.26 -3.73 16.01
C ILE A 425 -15.64 -4.09 15.44
N ALA A 426 -16.13 -5.28 15.78
CA ALA A 426 -17.38 -5.78 15.23
C ALA A 426 -18.59 -4.97 15.71
N ILE A 427 -18.67 -4.66 17.01
CA ILE A 427 -19.76 -3.85 17.57
C ILE A 427 -19.78 -2.48 16.90
N GLU A 428 -18.63 -1.81 16.81
CA GLU A 428 -18.55 -0.49 16.19
C GLU A 428 -18.99 -0.50 14.73
N ILE A 429 -18.54 -1.48 13.95
CA ILE A 429 -18.96 -1.64 12.53
C ILE A 429 -20.47 -1.88 12.44
N ILE A 430 -21.01 -2.79 13.24
CA ILE A 430 -22.44 -3.16 13.18
C ILE A 430 -23.31 -1.97 13.58
N GLU A 431 -22.95 -1.26 14.65
CA GLU A 431 -23.66 -0.06 15.10
C GLU A 431 -23.71 1.02 14.01
N LYS A 432 -22.56 1.30 13.38
CA LYS A 432 -22.47 2.29 12.29
C LYS A 432 -23.27 1.85 11.06
N MET A 433 -23.19 0.59 10.65
CA MET A 433 -23.98 0.04 9.56
C MET A 433 -25.49 0.10 9.84
N TYR A 434 -25.87 -0.21 11.07
CA TYR A 434 -27.28 -0.15 11.47
C TYR A 434 -27.84 1.26 11.32
N VAL A 435 -27.14 2.25 11.86
CA VAL A 435 -27.54 3.67 11.75
C VAL A 435 -27.57 4.13 10.29
N GLU A 436 -26.57 3.79 9.49
CA GLU A 436 -26.51 4.15 8.07
C GLU A 436 -27.67 3.53 7.28
N ASN A 437 -27.99 2.25 7.50
CA ASN A 437 -29.09 1.58 6.83
C ASN A 437 -30.46 2.18 7.16
N LEU A 438 -30.71 2.52 8.41
CA LEU A 438 -31.97 3.17 8.82
C LEU A 438 -32.09 4.58 8.21
N SER A 439 -30.98 5.33 8.11
CA SER A 439 -30.97 6.66 7.50
C SER A 439 -31.21 6.66 5.98
N GLN A 440 -30.93 5.53 5.30
CA GLN A 440 -31.04 5.38 3.84
C GLN A 440 -32.34 4.73 3.36
N LYS A 441 -33.40 4.59 4.20
CA LYS A 441 -34.66 3.88 3.87
C LYS A 441 -34.49 2.39 3.54
N LYS A 442 -33.36 1.78 3.84
CA LYS A 442 -33.21 0.34 3.64
C LYS A 442 -34.03 -0.41 4.69
N LYS A 443 -35.23 -0.83 4.33
CA LYS A 443 -36.13 -1.63 5.20
C LYS A 443 -35.51 -2.95 5.69
N TYR A 444 -34.41 -3.38 5.05
CA TYR A 444 -33.81 -4.67 5.34
C TYR A 444 -32.43 -4.46 5.99
N LEU A 445 -32.26 -5.06 7.16
CA LEU A 445 -31.00 -5.07 7.92
C LEU A 445 -30.00 -6.10 7.38
N ASN A 446 -29.97 -6.36 6.07
CA ASN A 446 -29.14 -7.43 5.51
C ASN A 446 -27.65 -7.24 5.79
N ASN A 447 -27.12 -6.02 5.61
CA ASN A 447 -25.69 -5.77 5.81
C ASN A 447 -25.29 -5.86 7.29
N PRO A 448 -25.99 -5.22 8.26
CA PRO A 448 -25.71 -5.44 9.67
C PRO A 448 -25.84 -6.91 10.12
N ARG A 449 -26.81 -7.68 9.57
CA ARG A 449 -26.95 -9.11 9.84
C ARG A 449 -25.75 -9.91 9.34
N LYS A 450 -25.27 -9.66 8.12
CA LYS A 450 -24.08 -10.29 7.59
C LYS A 450 -22.83 -9.93 8.41
N ALA A 451 -22.72 -8.66 8.81
CA ALA A 451 -21.60 -8.22 9.66
C ALA A 451 -21.63 -8.90 11.04
N PHE A 452 -22.80 -9.07 11.63
CA PHE A 452 -22.99 -9.83 12.87
C PHE A 452 -22.62 -11.30 12.69
N ASN A 453 -23.09 -11.94 11.63
CA ASN A 453 -22.76 -13.33 11.34
C ASN A 453 -21.24 -13.53 11.17
N LEU A 454 -20.57 -12.61 10.50
CA LEU A 454 -19.10 -12.66 10.37
C LEU A 454 -18.40 -12.52 11.74
N TRP A 455 -18.91 -11.66 12.61
CA TRP A 455 -18.38 -11.54 13.98
C TRP A 455 -18.49 -12.85 14.75
N ILE A 456 -19.67 -13.50 14.73
CA ILE A 456 -19.86 -14.79 15.40
C ILE A 456 -18.96 -15.87 14.79
N ALA A 457 -18.83 -15.90 13.46
CA ALA A 457 -17.93 -16.82 12.77
C ALA A 457 -16.47 -16.67 13.23
N TYR A 458 -15.99 -15.43 13.41
CA TYR A 458 -14.66 -15.19 13.99
C TYR A 458 -14.54 -15.67 15.43
N LYS A 459 -15.57 -15.46 16.26
CA LYS A 459 -15.57 -15.97 17.65
C LYS A 459 -15.48 -17.49 17.67
N GLU A 460 -16.25 -18.20 16.84
CA GLU A 460 -16.15 -19.67 16.73
C GLU A 460 -14.80 -20.11 16.19
N TYR A 461 -14.27 -19.41 15.19
CA TYR A 461 -12.99 -19.75 14.58
C TYR A 461 -11.82 -19.65 15.57
N PHE A 462 -11.78 -18.60 16.39
CA PHE A 462 -10.70 -18.39 17.36
C PHE A 462 -10.95 -19.04 18.73
N ASN A 463 -12.16 -19.52 18.99
CA ASN A 463 -12.47 -20.20 20.25
C ASN A 463 -11.84 -21.59 20.28
N LYS A 464 -10.88 -21.77 21.19
CA LYS A 464 -10.20 -23.06 21.41
C LYS A 464 -11.03 -24.06 22.22
N GLU A 465 -12.06 -23.60 22.93
CA GLU A 465 -12.87 -24.40 23.84
C GLU A 465 -14.06 -25.08 23.15
N GLY A 466 -14.26 -24.85 21.84
CA GLY A 466 -15.30 -25.50 21.06
C GLY A 466 -16.72 -25.06 21.38
N VAL A 467 -16.91 -23.90 22.00
CA VAL A 467 -18.22 -23.35 22.30
C VAL A 467 -18.88 -22.87 21.00
N ASP A 468 -20.04 -23.42 20.67
CA ASP A 468 -20.86 -23.02 19.53
C ASP A 468 -21.66 -21.75 19.90
N GLU A 469 -21.12 -20.59 19.56
CA GLU A 469 -21.73 -19.29 19.82
C GLU A 469 -23.06 -19.11 19.02
N GLY A 470 -23.12 -19.72 17.85
CA GLY A 470 -24.33 -19.72 17.05
C GLY A 470 -25.45 -20.54 17.67
N MET A 471 -25.13 -21.69 18.28
CA MET A 471 -26.11 -22.51 18.98
C MET A 471 -26.66 -21.77 20.22
N LYS A 472 -25.82 -21.04 20.94
CA LYS A 472 -26.27 -20.22 22.08
C LYS A 472 -27.28 -19.18 21.64
N ILE A 473 -27.04 -18.46 20.54
CA ILE A 473 -27.94 -17.44 19.99
C ILE A 473 -29.27 -18.06 19.58
N ASN A 474 -29.26 -19.22 18.91
CA ASN A 474 -30.46 -19.92 18.49
C ASN A 474 -31.28 -20.43 19.67
N ASN A 475 -30.65 -21.01 20.69
CA ASN A 475 -31.32 -21.45 21.90
C ASN A 475 -31.98 -20.29 22.63
N LEU A 476 -31.26 -19.16 22.77
CA LEU A 476 -31.79 -17.95 23.37
C LEU A 476 -32.98 -17.40 22.59
N GLN A 477 -32.91 -17.38 21.26
CA GLN A 477 -34.03 -16.96 20.41
C GLN A 477 -35.25 -17.85 20.59
N SER A 478 -35.07 -19.18 20.66
CA SER A 478 -36.15 -20.13 20.88
C SER A 478 -36.81 -19.97 22.24
N GLN A 479 -35.99 -19.78 23.31
CA GLN A 479 -36.53 -19.49 24.65
C GLN A 479 -37.31 -18.17 24.68
N CYS A 480 -36.83 -17.12 24.03
CA CYS A 480 -37.50 -15.85 23.95
C CYS A 480 -38.82 -15.95 23.13
N GLU A 481 -38.85 -16.78 22.09
CA GLU A 481 -40.10 -17.07 21.32
C GLU A 481 -41.14 -17.76 22.22
N GLU A 482 -40.75 -18.74 23.03
CA GLU A 482 -41.64 -19.39 23.99
C GLU A 482 -42.16 -18.41 25.06
N ILE A 483 -41.31 -17.54 25.61
CA ILE A 483 -41.72 -16.52 26.59
C ILE A 483 -42.81 -15.60 25.97
N ILE A 484 -42.63 -15.18 24.72
CA ILE A 484 -43.60 -14.32 24.02
C ILE A 484 -44.89 -15.07 23.75
N GLU A 485 -44.84 -16.32 23.27
CA GLU A 485 -46.03 -17.11 22.90
C GLU A 485 -46.87 -17.50 24.13
N GLN A 486 -46.18 -17.93 25.22
CA GLN A 486 -46.86 -18.39 26.43
C GLN A 486 -47.13 -17.26 27.42
N LYS A 487 -46.78 -16.00 27.13
CA LYS A 487 -46.84 -14.86 28.04
C LYS A 487 -46.02 -15.14 29.33
N GLY A 488 -44.90 -15.85 29.18
CA GLY A 488 -44.03 -16.23 30.28
C GLY A 488 -43.28 -15.05 30.89
N LYS A 489 -42.48 -15.35 31.91
CA LYS A 489 -41.61 -14.37 32.57
C LYS A 489 -40.21 -14.42 32.00
N ILE A 490 -39.53 -13.29 31.97
CA ILE A 490 -38.10 -13.18 31.68
C ILE A 490 -37.33 -13.64 32.91
N GLU A 491 -36.49 -14.68 32.77
CA GLU A 491 -35.82 -15.34 33.91
C GLU A 491 -34.34 -15.04 33.97
N THR A 492 -33.69 -14.74 32.82
CA THR A 492 -32.26 -14.47 32.73
C THR A 492 -31.94 -13.11 32.10
N ASP A 493 -30.77 -12.58 32.44
CA ASP A 493 -30.28 -11.33 31.89
C ASP A 493 -30.07 -11.42 30.37
N GLU A 494 -29.64 -12.56 29.82
CA GLU A 494 -29.52 -12.78 28.39
C GLU A 494 -30.87 -12.68 27.69
N GLN A 495 -31.93 -13.28 28.25
CA GLN A 495 -33.32 -13.15 27.74
C GLN A 495 -33.78 -11.70 27.82
N TYR A 496 -33.48 -11.00 28.92
CA TYR A 496 -33.81 -9.59 29.09
C TYR A 496 -33.18 -8.73 27.99
N TYR A 497 -31.89 -8.84 27.76
CA TYR A 497 -31.20 -8.02 26.77
C TYR A 497 -31.56 -8.36 25.34
N PHE A 498 -31.81 -9.63 25.01
CA PHE A 498 -32.31 -10.03 23.70
C PHE A 498 -33.70 -9.46 23.43
N LEU A 499 -34.60 -9.58 24.38
CA LEU A 499 -36.00 -9.07 24.26
C LEU A 499 -36.01 -7.54 24.25
N ALA A 500 -35.15 -6.86 24.98
CA ALA A 500 -35.00 -5.40 24.87
C ALA A 500 -34.60 -4.97 23.45
N GLY A 501 -33.69 -5.70 22.81
CA GLY A 501 -33.36 -5.51 21.40
C GLY A 501 -34.56 -5.71 20.45
N GLN A 502 -35.35 -6.77 20.68
CA GLN A 502 -36.56 -7.04 19.92
C GLN A 502 -37.62 -5.92 20.05
N VAL A 503 -37.85 -5.44 21.28
CA VAL A 503 -38.77 -4.33 21.59
C VAL A 503 -38.33 -3.05 20.89
N ALA A 504 -37.05 -2.70 21.00
CA ALA A 504 -36.52 -1.50 20.36
C ALA A 504 -36.66 -1.53 18.83
N TYR A 505 -36.28 -2.65 18.21
CA TYR A 505 -36.45 -2.80 16.76
C TYR A 505 -37.93 -2.75 16.33
N TYR A 506 -38.85 -3.37 17.10
CA TYR A 506 -40.29 -3.29 16.87
C TYR A 506 -40.77 -1.83 16.90
N LEU A 507 -40.38 -1.07 17.93
CA LEU A 507 -40.75 0.34 18.09
C LEU A 507 -40.21 1.21 16.96
N LEU A 508 -38.97 1.05 16.57
CA LEU A 508 -38.37 1.78 15.46
C LEU A 508 -39.06 1.54 14.13
N ASN A 509 -39.55 0.32 13.89
CA ASN A 509 -40.32 -0.02 12.69
C ASN A 509 -41.72 0.57 12.65
N GLN A 510 -42.26 1.07 13.77
CA GLN A 510 -43.52 1.78 13.81
C GLN A 510 -43.43 3.21 13.26
N SER A 511 -42.24 3.70 13.03
CA SER A 511 -42.04 5.03 12.46
C SER A 511 -42.60 5.13 11.03
N LYS A 512 -43.47 6.13 10.79
CA LYS A 512 -43.94 6.51 9.45
C LYS A 512 -43.00 7.45 8.71
N ALA A 513 -41.92 7.89 9.37
CA ALA A 513 -40.92 8.78 8.76
C ALA A 513 -40.27 8.09 7.56
N GLU A 514 -40.10 8.83 6.49
CA GLU A 514 -39.43 8.33 5.30
C GLU A 514 -37.94 7.99 5.58
N LYS A 515 -37.32 8.65 6.55
CA LYS A 515 -35.95 8.39 7.03
C LYS A 515 -35.98 8.49 8.55
N LEU A 516 -35.39 7.49 9.23
CA LEU A 516 -35.10 7.61 10.65
C LEU A 516 -33.80 8.45 10.77
N THR A 517 -33.86 9.49 11.57
CA THR A 517 -32.70 10.32 11.86
C THR A 517 -31.78 9.58 12.84
N GLN A 518 -30.51 9.90 12.77
CA GLN A 518 -29.48 9.35 13.66
C GLN A 518 -29.82 9.58 15.14
N ASP A 519 -30.44 10.73 15.44
CA ASP A 519 -30.87 11.13 16.80
C ASP A 519 -31.89 10.17 17.44
N VAL A 520 -32.60 9.36 16.65
CA VAL A 520 -33.61 8.41 17.17
C VAL A 520 -33.02 7.03 17.44
N THR A 521 -32.00 6.63 16.66
CA THR A 521 -31.44 5.27 16.69
C THR A 521 -30.16 5.17 17.50
N GLU A 522 -29.34 6.21 17.45
CA GLU A 522 -28.02 6.22 18.09
C GLU A 522 -28.10 6.21 19.64
N PRO A 523 -29.00 6.95 20.32
CA PRO A 523 -29.09 6.93 21.78
C PRO A 523 -29.38 5.54 22.34
N PHE A 524 -30.27 4.76 21.70
CA PHE A 524 -30.59 3.41 22.09
C PHE A 524 -29.38 2.47 22.00
N ILE A 525 -28.68 2.50 20.85
CA ILE A 525 -27.52 1.64 20.62
C ILE A 525 -26.34 2.03 21.53
N LYS A 526 -26.17 3.32 21.83
CA LYS A 526 -25.13 3.85 22.70
C LYS A 526 -25.47 3.83 24.19
N ALA A 527 -26.63 3.31 24.59
CA ALA A 527 -26.96 3.19 25.99
C ALA A 527 -25.86 2.39 26.76
N ASN A 528 -25.34 2.96 27.82
CA ASN A 528 -24.27 2.37 28.63
C ASN A 528 -24.76 1.90 30.01
N THR A 529 -26.00 2.23 30.35
CA THR A 529 -26.66 1.82 31.60
C THR A 529 -28.06 1.30 31.30
N VAL A 530 -28.54 0.37 32.13
CA VAL A 530 -29.91 -0.19 32.03
C VAL A 530 -30.95 0.92 32.15
N LYS A 531 -30.73 1.87 33.05
CA LYS A 531 -31.61 3.04 33.21
C LYS A 531 -31.75 3.80 31.87
N LYS A 532 -30.63 4.10 31.23
CA LYS A 532 -30.67 4.81 29.93
C LYS A 532 -31.33 3.97 28.84
N LEU A 533 -31.10 2.66 28.81
CA LEU A 533 -31.77 1.75 27.88
C LEU A 533 -33.30 1.81 28.02
N LYS A 534 -33.79 1.80 29.28
CA LYS A 534 -35.25 1.91 29.58
C LYS A 534 -35.79 3.26 29.17
N GLU A 535 -35.10 4.36 29.51
CA GLU A 535 -35.48 5.72 29.13
C GLU A 535 -35.66 5.84 27.59
N GLU A 536 -34.73 5.26 26.83
CA GLU A 536 -34.81 5.28 25.36
C GLU A 536 -35.95 4.41 24.82
N ILE A 537 -36.24 3.26 25.43
CA ILE A 537 -37.39 2.41 25.09
C ILE A 537 -38.71 3.14 25.40
N GLU A 538 -38.82 3.78 26.56
CA GLU A 538 -40.00 4.60 26.93
C GLU A 538 -40.19 5.77 25.98
N PHE A 539 -39.10 6.45 25.59
CA PHE A 539 -39.13 7.54 24.61
C PHE A 539 -39.64 7.03 23.26
N LEU A 540 -39.12 5.93 22.75
CA LEU A 540 -39.57 5.33 21.48
C LEU A 540 -41.05 4.88 21.59
N TYR A 541 -41.45 4.28 22.70
CA TYR A 541 -42.84 3.90 22.91
C TYR A 541 -43.78 5.12 22.90
N THR A 542 -43.43 6.16 23.64
CA THR A 542 -44.24 7.40 23.70
C THR A 542 -44.33 8.05 22.32
N LYS A 543 -43.26 8.02 21.56
CA LYS A 543 -43.19 8.63 20.23
C LYS A 543 -43.98 7.88 19.17
N TYR A 544 -44.06 6.55 19.25
CA TYR A 544 -44.66 5.70 18.23
C TYR A 544 -45.90 4.91 18.66
N ASN A 545 -46.42 5.11 19.89
CA ASN A 545 -47.56 4.40 20.43
C ASN A 545 -48.83 4.54 19.57
N TYR A 546 -48.97 5.63 18.80
CA TYR A 546 -50.13 5.87 17.91
C TYR A 546 -50.23 4.82 16.77
N ASN A 547 -49.16 4.10 16.46
CA ASN A 547 -49.15 3.03 15.47
C ASN A 547 -49.21 1.62 16.10
N ILE A 548 -49.15 1.54 17.43
CA ILE A 548 -49.17 0.28 18.13
C ILE A 548 -50.62 -0.02 18.48
N TYR A 549 -51.14 -1.18 18.02
CA TYR A 549 -52.45 -1.60 18.43
C TYR A 549 -52.52 -1.74 19.95
N LEU A 550 -53.45 -1.06 20.62
CA LEU A 550 -53.68 -1.13 22.07
C LEU A 550 -53.89 -2.58 22.56
N ASN A 551 -54.31 -3.47 21.70
CA ASN A 551 -54.47 -4.91 21.96
C ASN A 551 -53.34 -5.77 21.38
N HIS A 552 -52.07 -5.44 21.65
CA HIS A 552 -50.96 -6.33 21.35
C HIS A 552 -50.43 -6.99 22.63
N PRO A 553 -51.13 -8.02 23.17
CA PRO A 553 -50.85 -8.53 24.51
C PRO A 553 -49.46 -9.12 24.66
N LYS A 554 -48.88 -9.73 23.60
CA LYS A 554 -47.54 -10.26 23.60
C LYS A 554 -46.50 -9.15 23.76
N PHE A 555 -46.61 -8.07 22.98
CA PHE A 555 -45.71 -6.93 23.04
C PHE A 555 -45.82 -6.21 24.41
N ASN A 556 -47.04 -5.91 24.87
CA ASN A 556 -47.26 -5.20 26.12
C ASN A 556 -46.74 -5.98 27.34
N ASN A 557 -46.86 -7.32 27.33
CA ASN A 557 -46.29 -8.17 28.39
C ASN A 557 -44.77 -8.05 28.46
N ILE A 558 -44.07 -8.15 27.34
CA ILE A 558 -42.61 -8.05 27.31
C ILE A 558 -42.13 -6.63 27.61
N LEU A 559 -42.78 -5.59 27.06
CA LEU A 559 -42.43 -4.21 27.34
C LEU A 559 -42.54 -3.91 28.84
N SER A 560 -43.62 -4.35 29.51
CA SER A 560 -43.81 -4.13 30.96
C SER A 560 -42.74 -4.82 31.77
N GLN A 561 -42.34 -6.05 31.39
CA GLN A 561 -41.25 -6.77 32.09
C GLN A 561 -39.92 -6.06 31.93
N ILE A 562 -39.57 -5.60 30.71
CA ILE A 562 -38.33 -4.87 30.47
C ILE A 562 -38.25 -3.57 31.30
N LEU A 563 -39.37 -2.84 31.40
CA LEU A 563 -39.38 -1.60 32.16
C LEU A 563 -39.35 -1.81 33.67
N LEU A 564 -39.88 -2.91 34.16
CA LEU A 564 -39.96 -3.21 35.61
C LEU A 564 -38.76 -3.97 36.19
N GLN A 565 -38.14 -4.87 35.40
CA GLN A 565 -37.00 -5.68 35.86
C GLN A 565 -35.69 -4.92 35.85
N GLU A 566 -34.82 -5.23 36.81
CA GLU A 566 -33.42 -4.74 36.85
C GLU A 566 -32.47 -5.93 36.63
N PRO A 567 -31.82 -6.07 35.48
CA PRO A 567 -30.84 -7.12 35.25
C PRO A 567 -29.59 -6.89 36.13
N GLU A 568 -28.94 -7.97 36.56
CA GLU A 568 -27.73 -7.92 37.38
C GLU A 568 -26.49 -7.58 36.55
N GLU A 569 -26.39 -8.10 35.33
CA GLU A 569 -25.27 -7.89 34.43
C GLU A 569 -25.27 -6.51 33.79
N LYS A 570 -24.08 -6.00 33.50
CA LYS A 570 -23.95 -4.69 32.85
C LYS A 570 -24.28 -4.76 31.37
N ILE A 571 -24.94 -3.73 30.88
CA ILE A 571 -25.32 -3.61 29.46
C ILE A 571 -24.11 -3.72 28.50
N LYS A 572 -22.93 -3.24 28.89
CA LYS A 572 -21.72 -3.31 28.06
C LYS A 572 -21.28 -4.75 27.77
N ASP A 573 -21.52 -5.65 28.70
CA ASP A 573 -21.13 -7.06 28.58
C ASP A 573 -22.17 -7.85 27.75
N ASN A 574 -23.38 -7.27 27.59
CA ASN A 574 -24.50 -7.83 26.85
C ASN A 574 -24.80 -7.14 25.51
N LYS A 575 -23.90 -6.28 25.02
CA LYS A 575 -24.06 -5.61 23.71
C LYS A 575 -24.31 -6.59 22.56
N LYS A 576 -23.60 -7.73 22.57
CA LYS A 576 -23.79 -8.81 21.59
C LYS A 576 -25.24 -9.32 21.60
N THR A 577 -25.78 -9.55 22.78
CA THR A 577 -27.12 -10.07 22.97
C THR A 577 -28.21 -9.08 22.53
N ILE A 578 -28.02 -7.80 22.85
CA ILE A 578 -28.92 -6.73 22.38
C ILE A 578 -28.90 -6.64 20.86
N LEU A 579 -27.72 -6.64 20.24
CA LEU A 579 -27.57 -6.61 18.79
C LEU A 579 -28.18 -7.85 18.14
N ALA A 580 -28.00 -9.04 18.72
CA ALA A 580 -28.68 -10.25 18.25
C ALA A 580 -30.21 -10.08 18.26
N GLY A 581 -30.77 -9.51 19.33
CA GLY A 581 -32.20 -9.22 19.44
C GLY A 581 -32.69 -8.22 18.38
N ILE A 582 -31.92 -7.16 18.11
CA ILE A 582 -32.26 -6.17 17.08
C ILE A 582 -32.22 -6.79 15.68
N LEU A 583 -31.21 -7.62 15.41
CA LEU A 583 -30.91 -8.12 14.07
C LEU A 583 -31.64 -9.43 13.71
N ALA A 584 -32.08 -10.20 14.71
CA ALA A 584 -32.89 -11.39 14.48
C ALA A 584 -34.26 -11.03 13.86
N ASN A 585 -34.96 -12.04 13.35
CA ASN A 585 -36.35 -11.85 12.92
C ASN A 585 -37.18 -11.42 14.12
N ASN A 586 -38.01 -10.38 13.91
CA ASN A 586 -38.78 -9.84 15.04
C ASN A 586 -39.91 -10.77 15.42
N LEU A 587 -39.93 -11.20 16.68
CA LEU A 587 -40.83 -12.18 17.25
C LEU A 587 -42.25 -11.63 17.52
N PHE A 588 -42.44 -10.30 17.44
CA PHE A 588 -43.77 -9.68 17.63
C PHE A 588 -44.61 -9.66 16.36
N TYR A 589 -44.03 -9.91 15.17
CA TYR A 589 -44.81 -10.09 13.94
C TYR A 589 -45.26 -11.53 13.84
N SER A 590 -46.52 -11.80 14.20
CA SER A 590 -47.14 -13.12 14.02
C SER A 590 -47.09 -13.57 12.56
N LYS A 591 -46.64 -14.81 12.30
CA LYS A 591 -47.02 -15.51 11.10
C LYS A 591 -48.55 -15.68 11.18
N GLN A 592 -49.32 -14.96 10.35
CA GLN A 592 -50.66 -15.39 10.05
C GLN A 592 -50.52 -16.76 9.37
N GLU A 593 -50.82 -17.83 10.09
CA GLU A 593 -51.16 -19.10 9.47
C GLU A 593 -52.32 -18.77 8.50
N LYS A 594 -52.08 -18.96 7.21
CA LYS A 594 -53.16 -19.08 6.26
C LYS A 594 -53.96 -20.31 6.74
N ILE A 595 -55.04 -20.09 7.44
CA ILE A 595 -56.09 -21.08 7.61
C ILE A 595 -56.59 -21.31 6.18
N ASP A 596 -56.19 -22.41 5.55
CA ASP A 596 -56.88 -22.97 4.41
C ASP A 596 -58.29 -23.34 4.89
N ASN A 597 -59.19 -22.39 4.80
CA ASN A 597 -60.61 -22.69 4.79
C ASN A 597 -60.89 -23.43 3.48
N GLY A 598 -60.80 -24.75 3.55
CA GLY A 598 -61.40 -25.64 2.58
C GLY A 598 -62.94 -25.37 2.57
N GLY A 599 -63.34 -24.43 1.78
CA GLY A 599 -64.72 -24.23 1.40
C GLY A 599 -64.94 -24.97 0.10
N ASN A 600 -65.65 -26.11 0.17
CA ASN A 600 -66.33 -26.69 -0.94
C ASN A 600 -67.14 -25.61 -1.67
N GLU A 601 -66.88 -25.38 -2.93
CA GLU A 601 -67.86 -24.93 -3.88
C GLU A 601 -68.06 -25.99 -4.95
N ASP A 602 -69.07 -26.81 -4.69
CA ASP A 602 -69.81 -27.54 -5.73
C ASP A 602 -70.52 -26.56 -6.65
N GLY A 603 -70.30 -26.69 -7.92
CA GLY A 603 -71.29 -26.61 -9.01
C GLY A 603 -71.96 -25.29 -9.32
N LYS A 604 -71.74 -24.79 -10.53
CA LYS A 604 -72.73 -24.74 -11.63
C LYS A 604 -72.22 -23.90 -12.79
N ASP A 605 -72.26 -24.55 -13.91
CA ASP A 605 -72.52 -24.09 -15.27
C ASP A 605 -72.96 -22.61 -15.47
N GLU A 606 -72.21 -21.90 -16.33
CA GLU A 606 -72.55 -21.40 -17.65
C GLU A 606 -71.37 -20.68 -18.30
#